data_c410b31dee194f7a2d357f3f2e27a750
#
_entry.id   c410b31dee194f7a2d357f3f2e27a750
#
_cell.length_a   1.000
_cell.length_b   1.000
_cell.length_c   1.000
_cell.angle_alpha   90.00
_cell.angle_beta   90.00
_cell.angle_gamma   90.00
#
_symmetry.space_group_name_H-M   'P 1'
#
loop_
_entity.id
_entity.type
_entity.pdbx_description
1 polymer ?
#
loop_
_entity_poly.entity_id
_entity_poly.type
_entity_poly.pdbx_seq_one_letter_code
_entity_poly.pdbx_strand_id
1 'polypeptide(L)'
;WLGDVYKRQVTKHISFYDEMTNVPFIFAGPGIKQQKKPVDQLLTQPTLDLLPTLCDLAGISVPVEKQGISLAPTLKGEKQKKTHPYVVSEWHSEYEYVVTPGRMVRGPRYKYTHYLEGNGEELYDMKKDPGERKNLAKDPKYSKVLAEHRAMLDDYIARTKDDYRSLKVDADPRCRNHTPGYPNHEGPGVREILKRK
;
A
#
# COMPACT_ATOMS: atom_id res chain seq x y z
N TRP A 1 -8.36 -3.87 16.62
CA TRP A 1 -7.99 -5.28 16.85
C TRP A 1 -8.92 -6.27 16.15
N LEU A 2 -10.20 -5.96 16.00
CA LEU A 2 -11.14 -6.82 15.28
C LEU A 2 -10.85 -6.91 13.77
N GLY A 3 -10.19 -5.93 13.19
CA GLY A 3 -9.80 -5.92 11.78
C GLY A 3 -8.81 -7.02 11.44
N ASP A 4 -7.80 -7.22 12.26
CA ASP A 4 -6.76 -8.23 12.06
C ASP A 4 -7.34 -9.65 12.19
N VAL A 5 -8.21 -9.87 13.17
CA VAL A 5 -8.89 -11.16 13.36
C VAL A 5 -9.86 -11.44 12.23
N TYR A 6 -10.60 -10.44 11.77
CA TYR A 6 -11.54 -10.56 10.67
C TYR A 6 -10.86 -10.92 9.34
N LYS A 7 -9.73 -10.30 9.06
CA LYS A 7 -8.92 -10.57 7.86
C LYS A 7 -7.92 -11.73 8.07
N ARG A 8 -8.09 -12.53 9.15
CA ARG A 8 -7.28 -13.71 9.50
C ARG A 8 -5.80 -13.39 9.73
N GLN A 9 -5.47 -12.22 10.21
CA GLN A 9 -4.11 -11.82 10.50
C GLN A 9 -3.89 -11.81 12.01
N VAL A 10 -2.92 -12.59 12.46
CA VAL A 10 -2.48 -12.63 13.87
C VAL A 10 -1.29 -11.67 14.07
N THR A 11 -0.61 -11.33 12.99
CA THR A 11 0.52 -10.43 12.96
C THR A 11 0.41 -9.53 11.73
N LYS A 12 1.16 -8.44 11.68
CA LYS A 12 1.22 -7.53 10.53
C LYS A 12 1.96 -8.23 9.37
N HIS A 13 1.25 -9.16 8.72
CA HIS A 13 1.75 -9.87 7.56
C HIS A 13 1.37 -9.19 6.24
N ILE A 14 1.73 -9.82 5.20
CA ILE A 14 1.73 -9.51 3.80
C ILE A 14 0.31 -9.30 3.26
N SER A 15 -0.18 -8.08 3.34
CA SER A 15 -1.36 -7.69 2.59
C SER A 15 -1.34 -6.19 2.31
N PHE A 16 -2.11 -5.78 1.30
CA PHE A 16 -2.26 -4.36 0.96
C PHE A 16 -3.53 -3.74 1.52
N TYR A 17 -4.21 -4.40 2.44
CA TYR A 17 -5.36 -3.82 3.12
C TYR A 17 -4.97 -2.60 3.96
N ASP A 18 -5.91 -1.67 4.16
CA ASP A 18 -5.63 -0.42 4.87
C ASP A 18 -5.07 -0.65 6.28
N GLU A 19 -5.44 -1.72 6.96
CA GLU A 19 -4.87 -2.08 8.26
C GLU A 19 -3.36 -2.31 8.23
N MET A 20 -2.80 -2.58 7.05
CA MET A 20 -1.36 -2.79 6.85
C MET A 20 -0.67 -1.58 6.24
N THR A 21 -1.35 -0.90 5.32
CA THR A 21 -0.74 0.15 4.50
C THR A 21 -1.07 1.56 4.96
N ASN A 22 -2.18 1.74 5.67
CA ASN A 22 -2.56 3.03 6.21
C ASN A 22 -2.01 3.20 7.63
N VAL A 23 -0.83 3.79 7.74
CA VAL A 23 -0.12 3.97 9.02
C VAL A 23 -0.28 5.41 9.53
N PRO A 24 -0.30 5.64 10.86
CA PRO A 24 -0.28 6.98 11.42
C PRO A 24 0.96 7.77 10.97
N PHE A 25 0.74 9.00 10.51
CA PHE A 25 1.81 9.92 10.13
C PHE A 25 1.55 11.26 10.83
N ILE A 26 2.18 11.45 12.00
CA ILE A 26 1.85 12.49 12.97
C ILE A 26 3.04 13.41 13.15
N PHE A 27 2.79 14.72 13.05
CA PHE A 27 3.77 15.75 13.35
C PHE A 27 3.31 16.59 14.53
N ALA A 28 4.22 16.87 15.45
CA ALA A 28 3.99 17.76 16.58
C ALA A 28 5.26 18.54 16.88
N GLY A 29 5.14 19.82 17.25
CA GLY A 29 6.27 20.65 17.63
C GLY A 29 6.02 22.14 17.36
N PRO A 30 7.03 22.99 17.65
CA PRO A 30 6.96 24.41 17.37
C PRO A 30 6.67 24.68 15.90
N GLY A 31 5.77 25.63 15.61
CA GLY A 31 5.40 25.99 14.23
C GLY A 31 4.45 25.02 13.54
N ILE A 32 4.08 23.91 14.16
CA ILE A 32 3.05 22.99 13.64
C ILE A 32 1.68 23.45 14.13
N LYS A 33 0.78 23.70 13.18
CA LYS A 33 -0.58 24.11 13.49
C LYS A 33 -1.40 22.89 13.94
N GLN A 34 -1.94 22.97 15.15
CA GLN A 34 -2.80 21.91 15.65
C GLN A 34 -4.05 21.73 14.77
N GLN A 35 -4.27 20.51 14.32
CA GLN A 35 -5.45 20.11 13.57
C GLN A 35 -6.46 19.45 14.50
N LYS A 36 -7.75 19.81 14.39
CA LYS A 36 -8.82 19.19 15.18
C LYS A 36 -9.21 17.80 14.67
N LYS A 37 -8.85 17.49 13.43
CA LYS A 37 -9.13 16.22 12.76
C LYS A 37 -7.94 15.82 11.90
N PRO A 38 -7.74 14.52 11.65
CA PRO A 38 -6.76 14.07 10.67
C PRO A 38 -7.00 14.73 9.29
N VAL A 39 -5.92 14.96 8.56
CA VAL A 39 -5.98 15.42 7.16
C VAL A 39 -6.05 14.18 6.28
N ASP A 40 -7.23 13.69 6.05
CA ASP A 40 -7.53 12.46 5.32
C ASP A 40 -7.65 12.62 3.79
N GLN A 41 -7.57 13.86 3.30
CA GLN A 41 -7.70 14.19 1.87
C GLN A 41 -6.39 14.15 1.11
N LEU A 42 -5.26 14.02 1.79
CA LEU A 42 -3.94 13.97 1.18
C LEU A 42 -3.43 12.53 1.13
N LEU A 43 -3.10 12.09 -0.07
CA LEU A 43 -2.28 10.91 -0.21
C LEU A 43 -0.85 11.24 0.19
N THR A 44 -0.31 10.50 1.15
CA THR A 44 1.05 10.67 1.66
C THR A 44 1.82 9.36 1.56
N GLN A 45 3.11 9.48 1.30
CA GLN A 45 4.03 8.35 1.31
C GLN A 45 5.14 8.63 2.32
N PRO A 46 4.96 8.24 3.59
CA PRO A 46 5.84 8.64 4.69
C PRO A 46 7.32 8.39 4.42
N THR A 47 7.66 7.28 3.76
CA THR A 47 9.04 6.94 3.40
C THR A 47 9.69 7.94 2.43
N LEU A 48 8.92 8.62 1.60
CA LEU A 48 9.41 9.62 0.66
C LEU A 48 9.19 11.06 1.15
N ASP A 49 8.08 11.31 1.84
CA ASP A 49 7.63 12.66 2.18
C ASP A 49 8.26 13.20 3.48
N LEU A 50 8.76 12.31 4.34
CA LEU A 50 9.33 12.72 5.63
C LEU A 50 10.54 13.63 5.45
N LEU A 51 11.53 13.22 4.67
CA LEU A 51 12.76 14.00 4.47
C LEU A 51 12.49 15.39 3.90
N PRO A 52 11.80 15.57 2.77
CA PRO A 52 11.51 16.89 2.24
C PRO A 52 10.67 17.75 3.19
N THR A 53 9.80 17.15 4.00
CA THR A 53 9.02 17.87 5.00
C THR A 53 9.90 18.40 6.12
N LEU A 54 10.79 17.58 6.67
CA LEU A 54 11.69 18.01 7.73
C LEU A 54 12.68 19.09 7.26
N CYS A 55 13.23 18.93 6.05
CA CYS A 55 14.12 19.95 5.46
C CYS A 55 13.40 21.29 5.29
N ASP A 56 12.19 21.29 4.78
CA ASP A 56 11.40 22.51 4.57
C ASP A 56 11.00 23.16 5.90
N LEU A 57 10.66 22.39 6.91
CA LEU A 57 10.41 22.91 8.27
C LEU A 57 11.66 23.49 8.90
N ALA A 58 12.83 22.93 8.64
CA ALA A 58 14.11 23.40 9.14
C ALA A 58 14.71 24.56 8.31
N GLY A 59 14.11 24.92 7.17
CA GLY A 59 14.63 25.94 6.28
C GLY A 59 15.92 25.55 5.55
N ILE A 60 16.17 24.26 5.36
CA ILE A 60 17.34 23.74 4.66
C ILE A 60 16.97 23.11 3.32
N SER A 61 17.87 23.21 2.36
CA SER A 61 17.66 22.59 1.04
C SER A 61 17.75 21.06 1.16
N VAL A 62 16.89 20.38 0.41
CA VAL A 62 16.95 18.91 0.33
C VAL A 62 18.16 18.49 -0.49
N PRO A 63 19.05 17.65 0.04
CA PRO A 63 20.37 17.39 -0.54
C PRO A 63 20.37 16.51 -1.80
N VAL A 64 19.26 15.91 -2.14
CA VAL A 64 19.14 14.96 -3.26
C VAL A 64 17.88 15.20 -4.10
N GLU A 65 17.92 14.80 -5.35
CA GLU A 65 16.75 14.74 -6.20
C GLU A 65 15.70 13.79 -5.58
N LYS A 66 14.51 14.31 -5.36
CA LYS A 66 13.50 13.69 -4.51
C LYS A 66 12.23 13.33 -5.28
N GLN A 67 11.69 12.18 -4.95
CA GLN A 67 10.36 11.77 -5.40
C GLN A 67 9.25 12.21 -4.43
N GLY A 68 9.58 12.45 -3.15
CA GLY A 68 8.63 12.89 -2.13
C GLY A 68 8.24 14.36 -2.23
N ILE A 69 7.17 14.72 -1.57
CA ILE A 69 6.67 16.08 -1.44
C ILE A 69 6.79 16.58 0.01
N SER A 70 7.03 17.88 0.18
CA SER A 70 6.96 18.49 1.50
C SER A 70 5.52 18.69 1.93
N LEU A 71 5.19 18.30 3.13
CA LEU A 71 3.91 18.54 3.79
C LEU A 71 3.93 19.77 4.70
N ALA A 72 5.05 20.49 4.74
CA ALA A 72 5.21 21.67 5.59
C ALA A 72 4.11 22.72 5.40
N PRO A 73 3.61 23.04 4.18
CA PRO A 73 2.47 23.92 4.02
C PRO A 73 1.24 23.45 4.78
N THR A 74 0.88 22.19 4.65
CA THR A 74 -0.26 21.59 5.38
C THR A 74 -0.04 21.67 6.90
N LEU A 75 1.16 21.36 7.37
CA LEU A 75 1.52 21.39 8.79
C LEU A 75 1.48 22.80 9.37
N LYS A 76 1.79 23.83 8.57
CA LYS A 76 1.66 25.25 8.92
C LYS A 76 0.22 25.76 8.79
N GLY A 77 -0.70 24.94 8.28
CA GLY A 77 -2.10 25.31 8.02
C GLY A 77 -2.30 26.12 6.75
N GLU A 78 -1.37 26.01 5.83
CA GLU A 78 -1.39 26.64 4.51
C GLU A 78 -1.94 25.66 3.46
N LYS A 79 -2.26 26.17 2.28
CA LYS A 79 -2.74 25.34 1.17
C LYS A 79 -1.62 24.50 0.58
N GLN A 80 -1.83 23.20 0.56
CA GLN A 80 -0.93 22.25 -0.13
C GLN A 80 -1.02 22.45 -1.65
N LYS A 81 0.11 22.80 -2.27
CA LYS A 81 0.19 23.04 -3.72
C LYS A 81 0.53 21.78 -4.51
N LYS A 82 1.36 20.93 -3.95
CA LYS A 82 1.78 19.66 -4.57
C LYS A 82 1.17 18.49 -3.81
N THR A 83 0.57 17.57 -4.52
CA THR A 83 -0.03 16.34 -3.96
C THR A 83 0.38 15.16 -4.82
N HIS A 84 0.42 13.98 -4.22
CA HIS A 84 0.57 12.76 -4.99
C HIS A 84 -0.74 12.45 -5.74
N PRO A 85 -0.70 12.22 -7.05
CA PRO A 85 -1.88 11.76 -7.79
C PRO A 85 -2.28 10.35 -7.38
N TYR A 86 -1.32 9.55 -6.98
CA TYR A 86 -1.44 8.23 -6.38
C TYR A 86 -0.20 7.93 -5.52
N VAL A 87 -0.32 6.96 -4.64
CA VAL A 87 0.81 6.38 -3.89
C VAL A 87 0.89 4.88 -4.13
N VAL A 88 2.09 4.32 -4.00
CA VAL A 88 2.34 2.91 -4.27
C VAL A 88 2.92 2.25 -3.03
N SER A 89 2.47 1.04 -2.76
CA SER A 89 3.10 0.12 -1.81
C SER A 89 3.53 -1.13 -2.54
N GLU A 90 4.72 -1.59 -2.23
CA GLU A 90 5.37 -2.71 -2.88
C GLU A 90 5.53 -3.85 -1.91
N TRP A 91 5.38 -5.04 -2.48
CA TRP A 91 5.70 -6.25 -1.79
C TRP A 91 6.48 -7.18 -2.72
N HIS A 92 7.60 -7.68 -2.26
CA HIS A 92 8.46 -8.54 -3.07
C HIS A 92 8.37 -10.00 -2.63
N SER A 93 8.84 -10.28 -1.44
CA SER A 93 8.78 -11.58 -0.79
C SER A 93 9.12 -11.41 0.69
N GLU A 94 8.70 -12.33 1.52
CA GLU A 94 9.10 -12.36 2.93
C GLU A 94 9.99 -13.57 3.20
N TYR A 95 10.97 -13.36 4.09
CA TYR A 95 11.81 -14.43 4.59
C TYR A 95 10.93 -15.48 5.27
N GLU A 96 11.03 -16.74 4.87
CA GLU A 96 10.24 -17.89 5.33
C GLU A 96 8.81 -18.03 4.75
N TYR A 97 8.26 -17.03 4.05
CA TYR A 97 6.93 -17.13 3.45
C TYR A 97 6.98 -16.83 1.97
N VAL A 98 6.44 -17.72 1.15
CA VAL A 98 6.16 -17.38 -0.24
C VAL A 98 4.93 -16.53 -0.29
N VAL A 99 5.17 -15.28 -0.51
CA VAL A 99 4.12 -14.36 -0.81
C VAL A 99 4.27 -13.97 -2.25
N THR A 100 3.18 -14.10 -2.96
CA THR A 100 3.14 -13.62 -4.33
C THR A 100 3.49 -12.15 -4.37
N PRO A 101 4.56 -11.75 -5.07
CA PRO A 101 4.90 -10.36 -5.22
C PRO A 101 3.70 -9.55 -5.69
N GLY A 102 3.52 -8.39 -5.10
CA GLY A 102 2.38 -7.53 -5.39
C GLY A 102 2.76 -6.05 -5.45
N ARG A 103 1.91 -5.29 -6.09
CA ARG A 103 1.96 -3.83 -6.14
C ARG A 103 0.59 -3.28 -5.89
N MET A 104 0.49 -2.35 -4.96
CA MET A 104 -0.74 -1.66 -4.65
C MET A 104 -0.62 -0.20 -5.06
N VAL A 105 -1.61 0.28 -5.79
CA VAL A 105 -1.79 1.69 -6.16
C VAL A 105 -2.99 2.25 -5.43
N ARG A 106 -2.78 3.28 -4.62
CA ARG A 106 -3.83 4.00 -3.91
C ARG A 106 -4.03 5.37 -4.55
N GLY A 107 -5.12 5.51 -5.30
CA GLY A 107 -5.62 6.79 -5.78
C GLY A 107 -6.48 7.50 -4.72
N PRO A 108 -7.01 8.71 -5.00
CA PRO A 108 -7.81 9.45 -4.02
C PRO A 108 -9.06 8.72 -3.54
N ARG A 109 -9.64 7.86 -4.38
CA ARG A 109 -10.86 7.13 -4.06
C ARG A 109 -10.71 5.62 -4.13
N TYR A 110 -9.99 5.11 -5.13
CA TYR A 110 -9.89 3.68 -5.36
C TYR A 110 -8.52 3.18 -4.98
N LYS A 111 -8.48 1.92 -4.56
CA LYS A 111 -7.28 1.16 -4.31
C LYS A 111 -7.25 -0.04 -5.24
N TYR A 112 -6.16 -0.19 -5.96
CA TYR A 112 -5.92 -1.27 -6.90
C TYR A 112 -4.70 -2.05 -6.46
N THR A 113 -4.80 -3.36 -6.46
CA THR A 113 -3.69 -4.26 -6.19
C THR A 113 -3.54 -5.25 -7.32
N HIS A 114 -2.33 -5.47 -7.76
CA HIS A 114 -1.96 -6.52 -8.70
C HIS A 114 -0.98 -7.47 -8.02
N TYR A 115 -1.27 -8.76 -8.12
CA TYR A 115 -0.40 -9.85 -7.70
C TYR A 115 0.11 -10.60 -8.93
N LEU A 116 1.38 -11.05 -8.92
CA LEU A 116 1.96 -11.77 -10.06
C LEU A 116 1.25 -13.08 -10.35
N GLU A 117 0.86 -13.78 -9.29
CA GLU A 117 0.23 -15.09 -9.38
C GLU A 117 -0.98 -15.20 -8.47
N GLY A 118 -1.83 -16.18 -8.73
CA GLY A 118 -2.91 -16.62 -7.86
C GLY A 118 -4.11 -15.69 -7.84
N ASN A 119 -4.05 -14.61 -7.10
CA ASN A 119 -5.22 -13.75 -6.86
C ASN A 119 -5.48 -12.71 -7.95
N GLY A 120 -4.53 -12.52 -8.88
CA GLY A 120 -4.68 -11.59 -9.97
C GLY A 120 -4.82 -10.14 -9.51
N GLU A 121 -6.03 -9.58 -9.63
CA GLU A 121 -6.28 -8.16 -9.40
C GLU A 121 -7.38 -7.93 -8.38
N GLU A 122 -7.19 -6.87 -7.60
CA GLU A 122 -8.20 -6.36 -6.68
C GLU A 122 -8.42 -4.87 -6.92
N LEU A 123 -9.68 -4.45 -6.83
CA LEU A 123 -10.09 -3.05 -6.90
C LEU A 123 -11.12 -2.76 -5.83
N TYR A 124 -10.88 -1.75 -5.02
CA TYR A 124 -11.78 -1.36 -3.94
C TYR A 124 -12.14 0.13 -4.02
N ASP A 125 -13.41 0.48 -3.75
CA ASP A 125 -13.87 1.86 -3.60
C ASP A 125 -13.73 2.27 -2.14
N MET A 126 -12.62 2.85 -1.76
CA MET A 126 -12.27 3.18 -0.37
C MET A 126 -13.22 4.20 0.27
N LYS A 127 -14.02 4.91 -0.53
CA LYS A 127 -15.06 5.81 -0.01
C LYS A 127 -16.34 5.07 0.38
N LYS A 128 -16.73 4.06 -0.40
CA LYS A 128 -17.97 3.29 -0.19
C LYS A 128 -17.75 2.01 0.62
N ASP A 129 -16.58 1.44 0.49
CA ASP A 129 -16.17 0.19 1.12
C ASP A 129 -14.77 0.34 1.77
N PRO A 130 -14.65 1.15 2.84
CA PRO A 130 -13.36 1.33 3.52
C PRO A 130 -12.84 0.05 4.18
N GLY A 131 -13.70 -0.95 4.36
CA GLY A 131 -13.33 -2.27 4.87
C GLY A 131 -12.88 -3.25 3.79
N GLU A 132 -12.81 -2.84 2.50
CA GLU A 132 -12.27 -3.63 1.40
C GLU A 132 -12.90 -5.03 1.29
N ARG A 133 -14.23 -5.10 1.44
CA ARG A 133 -14.97 -6.37 1.47
C ARG A 133 -15.46 -6.82 0.11
N LYS A 134 -15.55 -5.91 -0.86
CA LYS A 134 -16.07 -6.19 -2.19
C LYS A 134 -15.05 -5.86 -3.26
N ASN A 135 -14.40 -6.88 -3.80
CA ASN A 135 -13.52 -6.72 -4.95
C ASN A 135 -14.32 -6.38 -6.22
N LEU A 136 -14.02 -5.23 -6.83
CA LEU A 136 -14.69 -4.69 -8.01
C LEU A 136 -13.93 -5.00 -9.32
N ALA A 137 -12.78 -5.65 -9.27
CA ALA A 137 -11.93 -5.85 -10.45
C ALA A 137 -12.60 -6.64 -11.58
N LYS A 138 -13.59 -7.48 -11.25
CA LYS A 138 -14.34 -8.27 -12.21
C LYS A 138 -15.70 -7.66 -12.59
N ASP A 139 -16.08 -6.52 -12.01
CA ASP A 139 -17.35 -5.86 -12.32
C ASP A 139 -17.19 -4.95 -13.55
N PRO A 140 -17.89 -5.21 -14.66
CA PRO A 140 -17.78 -4.42 -15.89
C PRO A 140 -18.06 -2.92 -15.69
N LYS A 141 -18.85 -2.55 -14.69
CA LYS A 141 -19.16 -1.15 -14.36
C LYS A 141 -17.93 -0.35 -13.95
N TYR A 142 -16.88 -1.03 -13.49
CA TYR A 142 -15.64 -0.41 -13.02
C TYR A 142 -14.46 -0.61 -13.98
N SER A 143 -14.72 -1.15 -15.18
CA SER A 143 -13.68 -1.42 -16.20
C SER A 143 -12.81 -0.20 -16.51
N LYS A 144 -13.42 0.99 -16.64
CA LYS A 144 -12.69 2.24 -16.85
C LYS A 144 -11.77 2.58 -15.66
N VAL A 145 -12.30 2.50 -14.44
CA VAL A 145 -11.53 2.77 -13.22
C VAL A 145 -10.38 1.78 -13.07
N LEU A 146 -10.62 0.52 -13.39
CA LEU A 146 -9.59 -0.52 -13.37
C LEU A 146 -8.48 -0.21 -14.39
N ALA A 147 -8.85 0.18 -15.61
CA ALA A 147 -7.89 0.56 -16.65
C ALA A 147 -7.03 1.78 -16.24
N GLU A 148 -7.65 2.79 -15.63
CA GLU A 148 -6.93 3.96 -15.11
C GLU A 148 -5.89 3.57 -14.05
N HIS A 149 -6.23 2.67 -13.12
CA HIS A 149 -5.31 2.23 -12.07
C HIS A 149 -4.21 1.28 -12.58
N ARG A 150 -4.52 0.47 -13.59
CA ARG A 150 -3.49 -0.30 -14.31
C ARG A 150 -2.48 0.64 -14.97
N ALA A 151 -2.96 1.71 -15.62
CA ALA A 151 -2.08 2.70 -16.24
C ALA A 151 -1.20 3.44 -15.19
N MET A 152 -1.74 3.74 -14.01
CA MET A 152 -0.94 4.30 -12.90
C MET A 152 0.17 3.34 -12.45
N LEU A 153 -0.12 2.05 -12.36
CA LEU A 153 0.88 1.03 -12.03
C LEU A 153 1.93 0.91 -13.15
N ASP A 154 1.51 0.93 -14.41
CA ASP A 154 2.42 0.86 -15.56
C ASP A 154 3.36 2.08 -15.60
N ASP A 155 2.85 3.28 -15.35
CA ASP A 155 3.65 4.49 -15.21
C ASP A 155 4.68 4.36 -14.08
N TYR A 156 4.23 3.87 -12.92
CA TYR A 156 5.11 3.65 -11.78
C TYR A 156 6.25 2.68 -12.11
N ILE A 157 5.92 1.52 -12.68
CA ILE A 157 6.89 0.49 -13.08
C ILE A 157 7.91 1.05 -14.07
N ALA A 158 7.43 1.78 -15.10
CA ALA A 158 8.29 2.38 -16.10
C ALA A 158 9.24 3.43 -15.51
N ARG A 159 8.74 4.29 -14.65
CA ARG A 159 9.49 5.39 -14.03
C ARG A 159 10.52 4.90 -13.01
N THR A 160 10.19 3.86 -12.25
CA THR A 160 11.08 3.29 -11.23
C THR A 160 12.00 2.19 -11.78
N LYS A 161 11.77 1.74 -13.00
CA LYS A 161 12.43 0.58 -13.60
C LYS A 161 12.24 -0.69 -12.76
N ASP A 162 11.06 -0.83 -12.19
CA ASP A 162 10.68 -1.96 -11.34
C ASP A 162 10.58 -3.24 -12.21
N ASP A 163 11.37 -4.24 -11.91
CA ASP A 163 11.40 -5.52 -12.62
C ASP A 163 10.33 -6.52 -12.14
N TYR A 164 9.43 -6.05 -11.28
CA TYR A 164 8.40 -6.83 -10.61
C TYR A 164 7.71 -7.88 -11.52
N ARG A 165 7.37 -7.52 -12.76
CA ARG A 165 6.66 -8.43 -13.68
C ARG A 165 7.54 -9.55 -14.24
N SER A 166 8.86 -9.45 -14.11
CA SER A 166 9.83 -10.47 -14.52
C SER A 166 10.19 -11.45 -13.41
N LEU A 167 9.74 -11.19 -12.18
CA LEU A 167 10.03 -12.04 -11.04
C LEU A 167 9.41 -13.42 -11.21
N LYS A 168 10.20 -14.44 -10.86
CA LYS A 168 9.73 -15.83 -10.81
C LYS A 168 9.48 -16.20 -9.35
N VAL A 169 8.25 -16.50 -9.03
CA VAL A 169 7.83 -16.83 -7.65
C VAL A 169 8.43 -18.15 -7.18
N ASP A 170 8.73 -19.06 -8.09
CA ASP A 170 9.27 -20.41 -7.79
C ASP A 170 10.78 -20.47 -7.55
N ALA A 171 11.49 -19.34 -7.53
CA ALA A 171 12.94 -19.35 -7.53
C ALA A 171 13.58 -19.81 -6.21
N ASP A 172 12.88 -19.74 -5.07
CA ASP A 172 13.44 -20.15 -3.78
C ASP A 172 12.91 -21.52 -3.32
N PRO A 173 13.77 -22.57 -3.33
CA PRO A 173 13.39 -23.91 -2.86
C PRO A 173 12.90 -23.94 -1.40
N ARG A 174 13.32 -22.99 -0.57
CA ARG A 174 12.88 -22.84 0.82
C ARG A 174 11.43 -22.46 0.90
N CYS A 175 10.93 -21.84 -0.15
CA CYS A 175 9.59 -21.35 -0.29
C CYS A 175 8.59 -22.44 -0.72
N ARG A 176 9.03 -23.60 -1.18
CA ARG A 176 8.17 -24.69 -1.72
C ARG A 176 7.21 -25.30 -0.72
N ASN A 177 7.47 -25.17 0.57
CA ASN A 177 6.63 -25.71 1.63
C ASN A 177 5.48 -24.79 2.03
N HIS A 178 5.41 -23.60 1.48
CA HIS A 178 4.37 -22.63 1.74
C HIS A 178 3.40 -22.63 0.58
N THR A 179 2.14 -22.76 0.85
CA THR A 179 1.12 -22.77 -0.19
C THR A 179 1.16 -21.48 -0.96
N PRO A 180 1.37 -21.54 -2.29
CA PRO A 180 1.25 -20.36 -3.11
C PRO A 180 -0.15 -19.80 -2.96
N GLY A 181 -0.25 -18.52 -2.79
CA GLY A 181 -1.53 -17.86 -2.76
C GLY A 181 -2.01 -17.54 -1.36
N TYR A 182 -1.68 -16.37 -0.93
CA TYR A 182 -2.48 -15.60 -0.03
C TYR A 182 -3.74 -15.17 -0.80
N PRO A 183 -4.96 -15.37 -0.32
CA PRO A 183 -5.39 -15.58 1.07
C PRO A 183 -5.63 -17.04 1.46
N ASN A 184 -5.28 -17.98 0.65
CA ASN A 184 -5.60 -19.38 0.93
C ASN A 184 -4.65 -20.05 1.90
N HIS A 185 -3.87 -19.31 2.68
CA HIS A 185 -2.97 -19.76 3.75
C HIS A 185 -3.16 -21.19 4.21
N GLU A 186 -3.00 -22.09 3.30
CA GLU A 186 -2.97 -23.49 3.60
C GLU A 186 -1.53 -23.96 3.87
N GLY A 187 -0.71 -23.10 4.47
CA GLY A 187 0.59 -23.52 4.97
C GLY A 187 0.47 -24.63 6.01
N PRO A 188 1.49 -25.49 6.18
CA PRO A 188 1.43 -26.62 7.11
C PRO A 188 0.98 -26.23 8.51
N GLY A 189 1.41 -25.09 9.02
CA GLY A 189 1.02 -24.61 10.34
C GLY A 189 -0.46 -24.23 10.47
N VAL A 190 -1.07 -23.70 9.43
CA VAL A 190 -2.50 -23.34 9.44
C VAL A 190 -3.37 -24.60 9.37
N ARG A 191 -2.95 -25.60 8.61
CA ARG A 191 -3.64 -26.91 8.58
C ARG A 191 -3.62 -27.60 9.92
N GLU A 192 -2.52 -27.52 10.67
CA GLU A 192 -2.44 -28.07 12.02
C GLU A 192 -3.33 -27.34 13.02
N ILE A 193 -3.37 -26.00 12.95
CA ILE A 193 -4.23 -25.20 13.83
C ILE A 193 -5.72 -25.49 13.57
N LEU A 194 -6.11 -25.63 12.32
CA LEU A 194 -7.49 -25.93 11.95
C LEU A 194 -7.92 -27.37 12.31
N LYS A 195 -6.99 -28.31 12.42
CA LYS A 195 -7.28 -29.70 12.85
C LYS A 195 -7.42 -29.83 14.38
N ARG A 196 -6.99 -28.86 15.16
CA ARG A 196 -7.09 -28.83 16.62
C ARG A 196 -8.39 -28.21 17.16
N LYS A 197 -9.31 -27.87 16.30
CA LYS A 197 -10.70 -27.50 16.61
C LYS A 197 -11.65 -28.59 16.16
#